data_daed9a7eaeed3565244150682562bd05
#
_entry.id   daed9a7eaeed3565244150682562bd05
#
_cell.length_a   1.000
_cell.length_b   1.000
_cell.length_c   1.000
_cell.angle_alpha   90.00
_cell.angle_beta   90.00
_cell.angle_gamma   90.00
#
_symmetry.space_group_name_H-M   'P 1'
#
loop_
_entity.id
_entity.type
_entity.pdbx_description
1 polymer ?
#
loop_
_entity_poly.entity_id
_entity_poly.type
_entity_poly.pdbx_seq_one_letter_code
_entity_poly.pdbx_strand_id
1 'polypeptide(L)'
;MWNVCWDSKNERNIVSQDKVIELIECINEEYKHKEPVIVQVESECGKILCIGVGTGDEFSCLDFFPDSNGLGSMHPVPQSKQKSKNSVVFWLDSYDSEWEADLLIPYNMAIKELRYFLKYNDVS
;
A
#
# COMPACT_ATOMS: atom_id res chain seq x y z
N MET A 1 -4.91 4.27 -16.54
CA MET A 1 -3.47 4.32 -16.20
C MET A 1 -3.31 4.64 -14.72
N TRP A 2 -2.36 4.01 -14.07
CA TRP A 2 -2.07 4.26 -12.68
C TRP A 2 -0.65 4.79 -12.53
N ASN A 3 -0.49 5.77 -11.64
CA ASN A 3 0.81 6.27 -11.27
C ASN A 3 1.22 5.58 -9.96
N VAL A 4 2.32 4.83 -10.00
CA VAL A 4 2.83 4.11 -8.84
C VAL A 4 4.12 4.76 -8.41
N CYS A 5 4.18 5.25 -7.17
CA CYS A 5 5.40 5.83 -6.64
C CYS A 5 5.75 5.28 -5.26
N TRP A 6 7.04 5.09 -5.05
CA TRP A 6 7.60 4.62 -3.78
C TRP A 6 8.98 5.23 -3.64
N ASP A 7 9.31 5.68 -2.50
CA ASP A 7 10.39 6.59 -2.20
C ASP A 7 10.43 7.81 -3.16
N SER A 8 11.21 8.81 -2.85
CA SER A 8 11.14 10.12 -3.52
C SER A 8 11.64 10.11 -4.97
N LYS A 9 12.21 9.01 -5.44
CA LYS A 9 12.87 8.94 -6.75
C LYS A 9 12.26 7.93 -7.71
N ASN A 10 11.39 7.07 -7.23
CA ASN A 10 10.85 5.98 -8.04
C ASN A 10 9.38 6.23 -8.35
N GLU A 11 9.08 6.27 -9.64
CA GLU A 11 7.74 6.50 -10.14
C GLU A 11 7.55 5.73 -11.44
N ARG A 12 6.39 5.10 -11.62
CA ARG A 12 6.04 4.37 -12.83
C ARG A 12 4.61 4.67 -13.21
N ASN A 13 4.38 4.91 -14.50
CA ASN A 13 3.03 4.98 -15.07
C ASN A 13 2.71 3.65 -15.73
N ILE A 14 1.64 3.00 -15.30
CA ILE A 14 1.32 1.64 -15.72
C ILE A 14 -0.13 1.58 -16.19
N VAL A 15 -0.36 0.94 -17.32
CA VAL A 15 -1.68 0.80 -17.93
C VAL A 15 -2.37 -0.49 -17.48
N SER A 16 -1.61 -1.57 -17.29
CA SER A 16 -2.15 -2.88 -16.98
C SER A 16 -2.27 -3.10 -15.47
N GLN A 17 -3.43 -3.59 -15.01
CA GLN A 17 -3.64 -3.94 -13.61
C GLN A 17 -2.64 -5.01 -13.15
N ASP A 18 -2.41 -6.03 -13.98
CA ASP A 18 -1.47 -7.10 -13.63
C ASP A 18 -0.05 -6.57 -13.46
N LYS A 19 0.33 -5.59 -14.25
CA LYS A 19 1.67 -4.96 -14.15
C LYS A 19 1.81 -4.16 -12.86
N VAL A 20 0.73 -3.53 -12.38
CA VAL A 20 0.75 -2.85 -11.08
C VAL A 20 1.00 -3.87 -9.97
N ILE A 21 0.28 -4.98 -9.99
CA ILE A 21 0.45 -6.04 -8.99
C ILE A 21 1.88 -6.60 -9.04
N GLU A 22 2.39 -6.90 -10.23
CA GLU A 22 3.76 -7.39 -10.39
C GLU A 22 4.78 -6.42 -9.81
N LEU A 23 4.61 -5.13 -10.06
CA LEU A 23 5.51 -4.12 -9.53
C LEU A 23 5.48 -4.09 -8.00
N ILE A 24 4.29 -4.12 -7.40
CA ILE A 24 4.15 -4.13 -5.95
C ILE A 24 4.84 -5.37 -5.36
N GLU A 25 4.66 -6.53 -5.98
CA GLU A 25 5.31 -7.77 -5.51
C GLU A 25 6.83 -7.67 -5.62
N CYS A 26 7.35 -7.06 -6.69
CA CYS A 26 8.80 -6.84 -6.85
C CYS A 26 9.34 -5.89 -5.78
N ILE A 27 8.59 -4.83 -5.47
CA ILE A 27 8.99 -3.88 -4.42
C ILE A 27 9.01 -4.59 -3.06
N ASN A 28 8.00 -5.41 -2.79
CA ASN A 28 7.94 -6.17 -1.54
C ASN A 28 9.17 -7.07 -1.38
N GLU A 29 9.55 -7.78 -2.45
CA GLU A 29 10.74 -8.65 -2.43
C GLU A 29 12.03 -7.85 -2.25
N GLU A 30 12.15 -6.72 -2.92
CA GLU A 30 13.33 -5.88 -2.81
C GLU A 30 13.50 -5.33 -1.39
N TYR A 31 12.42 -4.83 -0.80
CA TYR A 31 12.48 -4.11 0.46
C TYR A 31 12.42 -5.02 1.69
N LYS A 32 12.16 -6.31 1.53
CA LYS A 32 12.21 -7.22 2.68
C LYS A 32 13.62 -7.36 3.26
N HIS A 33 14.64 -6.98 2.50
CA HIS A 33 16.04 -6.94 2.94
C HIS A 33 16.47 -5.52 3.30
N LYS A 34 15.54 -4.58 3.27
CA LYS A 34 15.73 -3.18 3.63
C LYS A 34 14.68 -2.82 4.67
N GLU A 35 14.26 -1.57 4.69
CA GLU A 35 13.16 -1.15 5.56
C GLU A 35 11.84 -1.16 4.80
N PRO A 36 10.73 -1.55 5.44
CA PRO A 36 9.42 -1.51 4.77
C PRO A 36 9.07 -0.12 4.26
N VAL A 37 8.40 -0.07 3.12
CA VAL A 37 8.11 1.17 2.40
C VAL A 37 6.64 1.26 2.09
N ILE A 38 6.11 2.50 2.00
CA ILE A 38 4.76 2.75 1.54
C ILE A 38 4.80 3.05 0.04
N VAL A 39 3.98 2.33 -0.71
CA VAL A 39 3.80 2.52 -2.14
C VAL A 39 2.47 3.22 -2.36
N GLN A 40 2.47 4.31 -3.12
CA GLN A 40 1.26 5.04 -3.47
C GLN A 40 0.84 4.69 -4.88
N VAL A 41 -0.41 4.27 -5.04
CA VAL A 41 -1.01 3.95 -6.34
C VAL A 41 -2.12 4.95 -6.60
N GLU A 42 -1.90 5.84 -7.56
CA GLU A 42 -2.85 6.89 -7.89
C GLU A 42 -3.57 6.57 -9.20
N SER A 43 -4.90 6.68 -9.19
CA SER A 43 -5.73 6.50 -10.37
C SER A 43 -5.83 7.79 -11.19
N GLU A 44 -6.33 7.69 -12.41
CA GLU A 44 -6.53 8.85 -13.28
C GLU A 44 -7.49 9.87 -12.69
N CYS A 45 -8.43 9.44 -11.86
CA CYS A 45 -9.39 10.35 -11.24
C CYS A 45 -8.89 10.92 -9.91
N GLY A 46 -7.64 10.68 -9.55
CA GLY A 46 -7.03 11.30 -8.38
C GLY A 46 -7.23 10.55 -7.06
N LYS A 47 -7.76 9.33 -7.09
CA LYS A 47 -7.85 8.50 -5.89
C LYS A 47 -6.53 7.80 -5.66
N ILE A 48 -6.12 7.70 -4.42
CA ILE A 48 -4.83 7.13 -4.05
C ILE A 48 -5.04 5.99 -3.04
N LEU A 49 -4.46 4.85 -3.34
CA LEU A 49 -4.33 3.75 -2.37
C LEU A 49 -2.86 3.64 -1.97
N CYS A 50 -2.59 3.70 -0.69
CA CYS A 50 -1.25 3.50 -0.14
C CYS A 50 -1.18 2.10 0.44
N ILE A 51 -0.15 1.35 0.06
CA ILE A 51 0.07 0.00 0.55
C ILE A 51 1.48 -0.12 1.12
N GLY A 52 1.59 -0.62 2.33
CA GLY A 52 2.89 -0.86 2.96
C GLY A 52 3.42 -2.23 2.56
N VAL A 53 4.63 -2.29 2.05
CA VAL A 53 5.28 -3.52 1.61
C VAL A 53 6.72 -3.59 2.15
N GLY A 54 7.35 -4.75 2.03
CA GLY A 54 8.72 -4.95 2.49
C GLY A 54 8.84 -5.73 3.78
N THR A 55 7.73 -6.35 4.23
CA THR A 55 7.75 -7.27 5.37
C THR A 55 7.72 -8.73 4.93
N GLY A 56 7.95 -8.99 3.64
CA GLY A 56 7.74 -10.31 3.06
C GLY A 56 6.26 -10.58 2.89
N ASP A 57 5.81 -11.80 3.18
CA ASP A 57 4.41 -12.18 3.04
C ASP A 57 3.63 -12.07 4.36
N GLU A 58 4.17 -11.38 5.35
CA GLU A 58 3.58 -11.33 6.68
C GLU A 58 2.50 -10.27 6.80
N PHE A 59 2.89 -9.00 6.79
CA PHE A 59 1.98 -7.91 7.11
C PHE A 59 2.05 -6.80 6.09
N SER A 60 0.96 -6.05 6.01
CA SER A 60 0.89 -4.84 5.20
C SER A 60 0.05 -3.81 5.95
N CYS A 61 0.02 -2.60 5.42
CA CYS A 61 -0.91 -1.57 5.86
C CYS A 61 -1.56 -0.96 4.62
N LEU A 62 -2.77 -0.44 4.79
CA LEU A 62 -3.51 0.21 3.72
C LEU A 62 -4.05 1.54 4.19
N ASP A 63 -3.97 2.53 3.31
CA ASP A 63 -4.55 3.84 3.53
C ASP A 63 -5.17 4.31 2.21
N PHE A 64 -6.38 4.84 2.26
CA PHE A 64 -7.10 5.25 1.07
C PHE A 64 -7.44 6.72 1.14
N PHE A 65 -7.07 7.46 0.09
CA PHE A 65 -7.39 8.87 -0.05
C PHE A 65 -8.37 9.02 -1.21
N PRO A 66 -9.64 9.39 -0.93
CA PRO A 66 -10.66 9.52 -1.99
C PRO A 66 -10.36 10.64 -2.97
N ASP A 67 -9.49 11.57 -2.61
CA ASP A 67 -9.03 12.59 -3.54
C ASP A 67 -7.56 12.92 -3.29
N SER A 68 -6.91 13.49 -4.31
CA SER A 68 -5.47 13.76 -4.27
C SER A 68 -5.08 14.91 -3.33
N ASN A 69 -6.05 15.61 -2.75
CA ASN A 69 -5.77 16.69 -1.80
C ASN A 69 -5.48 16.17 -0.38
N GLY A 70 -5.56 14.88 -0.19
CA GLY A 70 -5.27 14.25 1.09
C GLY A 70 -6.34 14.44 2.15
N LEU A 71 -7.51 14.93 1.77
CA LEU A 71 -8.63 15.10 2.68
C LEU A 71 -9.40 13.78 2.77
N GLY A 72 -9.68 13.34 3.97
CA GLY A 72 -10.52 12.16 4.19
C GLY A 72 -9.80 10.84 4.01
N SER A 73 -8.62 10.71 4.60
CA SER A 73 -7.93 9.42 4.67
C SER A 73 -8.81 8.39 5.37
N MET A 74 -8.89 7.18 4.81
CA MET A 74 -9.67 6.08 5.37
C MET A 74 -8.78 4.86 5.55
N HIS A 75 -8.80 4.30 6.76
CA HIS A 75 -8.09 3.06 7.05
C HIS A 75 -9.08 1.90 6.93
N PRO A 76 -8.86 0.95 6.00
CA PRO A 76 -9.68 -0.26 5.98
C PRO A 76 -9.58 -1.00 7.29
N VAL A 77 -10.72 -1.45 7.80
CA VAL A 77 -10.74 -2.22 9.04
C VAL A 77 -10.21 -3.62 8.74
N PRO A 78 -9.16 -4.08 9.45
CA PRO A 78 -8.66 -5.43 9.26
C PRO A 78 -9.73 -6.46 9.60
N GLN A 79 -9.98 -7.39 8.69
CA GLN A 79 -10.97 -8.44 8.91
C GLN A 79 -10.42 -9.59 9.76
N SER A 80 -9.13 -9.67 9.91
CA SER A 80 -8.52 -10.66 10.78
C SER A 80 -7.86 -9.96 11.96
N LYS A 81 -8.11 -10.47 13.16
CA LYS A 81 -7.45 -9.98 14.36
C LYS A 81 -6.05 -10.56 14.39
N GLN A 82 -5.18 -10.03 13.59
CA GLN A 82 -3.78 -10.39 13.71
C GLN A 82 -3.21 -9.67 14.91
N LYS A 83 -2.78 -10.45 15.87
CA LYS A 83 -2.15 -9.93 17.06
C LYS A 83 -0.65 -9.93 16.88
N SER A 84 -0.15 -9.00 16.09
CA SER A 84 1.24 -8.64 16.22
C SER A 84 1.33 -7.73 17.44
N LYS A 85 2.21 -8.04 18.37
CA LYS A 85 2.38 -7.23 19.58
C LYS A 85 3.23 -5.99 19.33
N ASN A 86 3.81 -5.86 18.14
CA ASN A 86 4.75 -4.80 17.81
C ASN A 86 4.23 -3.96 16.67
N SER A 87 4.40 -2.65 16.78
CA SER A 87 4.16 -1.76 15.66
C SER A 87 5.21 -1.99 14.56
N VAL A 88 4.84 -1.66 13.33
CA VAL A 88 5.74 -1.73 12.18
C VAL A 88 5.87 -0.34 11.59
N VAL A 89 7.09 0.06 11.28
CA VAL A 89 7.36 1.35 10.64
C VAL A 89 7.50 1.12 9.14
N PHE A 90 6.68 1.83 8.37
CA PHE A 90 6.78 1.89 6.92
C PHE A 90 7.28 3.26 6.52
N TRP A 91 8.24 3.33 5.62
CA TRP A 91 8.84 4.59 5.21
C TRP A 91 8.12 5.14 3.98
N LEU A 92 7.70 6.40 4.08
CA LEU A 92 7.18 7.18 2.95
C LEU A 92 8.16 8.32 2.72
N ASP A 93 9.01 8.19 1.71
CA ASP A 93 10.15 9.06 1.48
C ASP A 93 11.04 9.10 2.72
N SER A 94 11.26 10.26 3.31
CA SER A 94 12.05 10.41 4.53
C SER A 94 11.19 10.38 5.79
N TYR A 95 9.89 10.12 5.67
CA TYR A 95 8.97 10.08 6.80
C TYR A 95 8.74 8.66 7.27
N ASP A 96 8.94 8.44 8.57
CA ASP A 96 8.57 7.18 9.19
C ASP A 96 7.09 7.20 9.55
N SER A 97 6.39 6.16 9.14
CA SER A 97 4.96 5.98 9.44
C SER A 97 4.81 4.73 10.29
N GLU A 98 4.58 4.92 11.58
CA GLU A 98 4.41 3.80 12.51
C GLU A 98 2.97 3.34 12.49
N TRP A 99 2.78 2.04 12.27
CA TRP A 99 1.47 1.41 12.25
C TRP A 99 1.34 0.45 13.42
N GLU A 100 0.33 0.67 14.24
CA GLU A 100 0.03 -0.22 15.35
C GLU A 100 -0.44 -1.58 14.85
N ALA A 101 -0.19 -2.61 15.65
CA ALA A 101 -0.54 -3.99 15.28
C ALA A 101 -2.00 -4.14 14.86
N ASP A 102 -2.89 -3.40 15.48
CA ASP A 102 -4.34 -3.47 15.18
C ASP A 102 -4.69 -2.97 13.78
N LEU A 103 -3.81 -2.18 13.16
CA LEU A 103 -4.02 -1.62 11.83
C LEU A 103 -3.30 -2.41 10.74
N LEU A 104 -2.54 -3.43 11.12
CA LEU A 104 -1.85 -4.28 10.16
C LEU A 104 -2.78 -5.38 9.65
N ILE A 105 -2.67 -5.69 8.37
CA ILE A 105 -3.45 -6.75 7.75
C ILE A 105 -2.49 -7.74 7.08
N PRO A 106 -2.93 -8.98 6.83
CA PRO A 106 -2.10 -9.91 6.08
C PRO A 106 -1.78 -9.37 4.68
N TYR A 107 -0.59 -9.64 4.20
CA TYR A 107 -0.15 -9.16 2.89
C TYR A 107 -1.11 -9.57 1.76
N ASN A 108 -1.58 -10.82 1.78
CA ASN A 108 -2.50 -11.29 0.73
C ASN A 108 -3.84 -10.55 0.74
N MET A 109 -4.30 -10.09 1.90
CA MET A 109 -5.51 -9.26 1.98
C MET A 109 -5.24 -7.87 1.40
N ALA A 110 -4.06 -7.32 1.64
CA ALA A 110 -3.68 -6.04 1.05
C ALA A 110 -3.64 -6.12 -0.47
N ILE A 111 -3.12 -7.21 -1.02
CA ILE A 111 -3.11 -7.43 -2.47
C ILE A 111 -4.54 -7.57 -3.01
N LYS A 112 -5.44 -8.23 -2.29
CA LYS A 112 -6.86 -8.31 -2.68
C LYS A 112 -7.50 -6.93 -2.74
N GLU A 113 -7.25 -6.09 -1.75
CA GLU A 113 -7.75 -4.71 -1.74
C GLU A 113 -7.16 -3.88 -2.88
N LEU A 114 -5.88 -4.08 -3.17
CA LEU A 114 -5.25 -3.42 -4.31
C LEU A 114 -5.92 -3.83 -5.62
N ARG A 115 -6.19 -5.13 -5.81
CA ARG A 115 -6.89 -5.61 -7.01
C ARG A 115 -8.29 -5.00 -7.11
N TYR A 116 -8.99 -4.91 -6.01
CA TYR A 116 -10.31 -4.27 -5.98
C TYR A 116 -10.22 -2.80 -6.39
N PHE A 117 -9.25 -2.07 -5.83
CA PHE A 117 -9.02 -0.67 -6.15
C PHE A 117 -8.71 -0.48 -7.65
N LEU A 118 -7.86 -1.33 -8.21
CA LEU A 118 -7.49 -1.23 -9.62
C LEU A 118 -8.69 -1.50 -10.54
N LYS A 119 -9.60 -2.36 -10.11
CA LYS A 119 -10.78 -2.73 -10.92
C LYS A 119 -11.91 -1.72 -10.77
N TYR A 120 -12.19 -1.26 -9.56
CA TYR A 120 -13.36 -0.45 -9.25
C TYR A 120 -13.04 0.98 -8.87
N ASN A 121 -11.77 1.30 -8.69
CA ASN A 121 -11.30 2.64 -8.31
C ASN A 121 -11.86 3.08 -6.96
N ASP A 122 -11.99 2.14 -6.04
CA ASP A 122 -12.55 2.35 -4.71
C ASP A 122 -12.04 1.24 -3.78
N VAL A 123 -12.36 1.32 -2.49
CA VAL A 123 -12.06 0.26 -1.53
C VAL A 123 -13.31 -0.58 -1.27
N SER A 124 -13.08 -1.85 -0.93
CA SER A 124 -14.18 -2.76 -0.64
C SER A 124 -14.84 -2.49 0.72
#